data_80fbf937a86f065a9d9bd8b1aca7e34b
#
_entry.id   80fbf937a86f065a9d9bd8b1aca7e34b
#
_cell.length_a   1.000
_cell.length_b   1.000
_cell.length_c   1.000
_cell.angle_alpha   90.00
_cell.angle_beta   90.00
_cell.angle_gamma   90.00
#
_symmetry.space_group_name_H-M   'P 1'
#
loop_
_entity.id
_entity.type
_entity.pdbx_description
1 polymer ?
#
loop_
_entity_poly.entity_id
_entity_poly.type
_entity_poly.pdbx_seq_one_letter_code
_entity_poly.pdbx_strand_id
1 'polypeptide(L)'
;GGSILLYGEGEKFTVGIRDPFSESSTESFAVLTLPATCVSTSGSYERYFDRDGVRYHHILDPKTGYPAESGLVSVTVVCSDGFMSDALSTACFVLGYEKSLPLLEKYGAQAVFVFNDRSVRVTGSLADSFKLEKDGFKLL
;
A
#
# COMPACT_ATOMS: atom_id res chain seq x y z
N GLY A 1 4.11 -11.61 -5.46
CA GLY A 1 3.03 -10.69 -5.80
C GLY A 1 2.41 -10.08 -4.56
N GLY A 2 1.90 -8.87 -4.69
CA GLY A 2 1.38 -8.09 -3.58
C GLY A 2 -0.13 -8.24 -3.33
N SER A 3 -0.83 -9.25 -3.90
CA SER A 3 -2.29 -9.39 -3.80
C SER A 3 -2.67 -10.64 -3.00
N ILE A 4 -3.64 -10.48 -2.08
CA ILE A 4 -4.12 -11.51 -1.17
C ILE A 4 -5.65 -11.53 -1.22
N LEU A 5 -6.24 -12.70 -1.33
CA LEU A 5 -7.66 -12.95 -1.10
C LEU A 5 -7.83 -13.57 0.29
N LEU A 6 -8.59 -12.91 1.16
CA LEU A 6 -9.02 -13.43 2.44
C LEU A 6 -10.43 -14.01 2.28
N TYR A 7 -10.57 -15.32 2.48
CA TYR A 7 -11.82 -16.04 2.26
C TYR A 7 -12.20 -16.84 3.52
N GLY A 8 -13.44 -16.67 3.97
CA GLY A 8 -14.02 -17.37 5.12
C GLY A 8 -15.23 -16.63 5.68
N GLU A 9 -16.15 -17.36 6.31
CA GLU A 9 -17.35 -16.80 6.94
C GLU A 9 -17.10 -16.58 8.44
N GLY A 10 -17.36 -15.35 8.91
CA GLY A 10 -17.28 -14.98 10.34
C GLY A 10 -15.87 -14.96 10.93
N GLU A 11 -14.85 -15.22 10.12
CA GLU A 11 -13.44 -15.21 10.54
C GLU A 11 -12.84 -13.82 10.39
N LYS A 12 -11.85 -13.52 11.23
CA LYS A 12 -10.97 -12.36 11.06
C LYS A 12 -9.57 -12.84 10.75
N PHE A 13 -8.95 -12.17 9.79
CA PHE A 13 -7.60 -12.47 9.31
C PHE A 13 -6.64 -11.37 9.75
N THR A 14 -5.46 -11.74 10.19
CA THR A 14 -4.36 -10.81 10.47
C THR A 14 -3.42 -10.80 9.27
N VAL A 15 -3.28 -9.65 8.63
CA VAL A 15 -2.43 -9.43 7.45
C VAL A 15 -1.30 -8.51 7.83
N GLY A 16 -0.05 -8.99 7.71
CA GLY A 16 1.15 -8.18 7.88
C GLY A 16 1.36 -7.26 6.69
N ILE A 17 1.60 -5.98 6.95
CA ILE A 17 2.04 -5.02 5.92
C ILE A 17 3.57 -4.98 5.95
N ARG A 18 4.19 -5.39 4.83
CA ARG A 18 5.64 -5.45 4.70
C ARG A 18 6.29 -4.10 4.98
N ASP A 19 7.40 -4.13 5.72
CA ASP A 19 8.26 -2.96 5.88
C ASP A 19 8.96 -2.64 4.55
N PRO A 20 8.62 -1.49 3.91
CA PRO A 20 9.18 -1.13 2.61
C PRO A 20 10.65 -0.71 2.68
N PHE A 21 11.20 -0.51 3.88
CA PHE A 21 12.58 -0.12 4.12
C PHE A 21 13.47 -1.28 4.57
N SER A 22 12.88 -2.47 4.82
CA SER A 22 13.63 -3.66 5.20
C SER A 22 14.12 -4.42 3.96
N GLU A 23 15.32 -4.95 4.03
CA GLU A 23 15.86 -5.89 3.03
C GLU A 23 15.16 -7.25 3.11
N SER A 24 14.60 -7.60 4.26
CA SER A 24 13.85 -8.83 4.45
C SER A 24 12.46 -8.74 3.83
N SER A 25 12.11 -9.71 3.01
CA SER A 25 10.78 -9.80 2.40
C SER A 25 9.67 -10.24 3.37
N THR A 26 10.03 -10.72 4.54
CA THR A 26 9.10 -11.26 5.55
C THR A 26 8.86 -10.30 6.72
N GLU A 27 9.61 -9.21 6.81
CA GLU A 27 9.47 -8.24 7.88
C GLU A 27 8.30 -7.31 7.64
N SER A 28 7.38 -7.24 8.61
CA SER A 28 6.24 -6.32 8.62
C SER A 28 6.46 -5.18 9.60
N PHE A 29 5.90 -4.00 9.31
CA PHE A 29 5.91 -2.86 10.22
C PHE A 29 4.57 -2.65 10.93
N ALA A 30 3.50 -3.19 10.37
CA ALA A 30 2.15 -3.05 10.87
C ALA A 30 1.29 -4.27 10.49
N VAL A 31 0.14 -4.39 11.12
CA VAL A 31 -0.85 -5.41 10.81
C VAL A 31 -2.22 -4.80 10.59
N LEU A 32 -3.00 -5.45 9.73
CA LEU A 32 -4.44 -5.23 9.56
C LEU A 32 -5.21 -6.44 10.04
N THR A 33 -6.27 -6.24 10.82
CA THR A 33 -7.22 -7.29 11.18
C THR A 33 -8.50 -7.10 10.40
N LEU A 34 -8.78 -7.99 9.44
CA LEU A 34 -9.79 -7.81 8.41
C LEU A 34 -10.74 -9.00 8.34
N PRO A 35 -12.02 -8.80 7.98
CA PRO A 35 -12.90 -9.87 7.52
C PRO A 35 -12.47 -10.36 6.13
N ALA A 36 -13.22 -11.29 5.54
CA ALA A 36 -13.04 -11.71 4.16
C ALA A 36 -13.08 -10.50 3.21
N THR A 37 -12.01 -10.30 2.47
CA THR A 37 -11.82 -9.18 1.53
C THR A 37 -10.57 -9.39 0.69
N CYS A 38 -10.26 -8.47 -0.20
CA CYS A 38 -9.02 -8.48 -0.97
C CYS A 38 -8.08 -7.38 -0.49
N VAL A 39 -6.78 -7.68 -0.48
CA VAL A 39 -5.71 -6.76 -0.09
C VAL A 39 -4.64 -6.79 -1.15
N SER A 40 -4.27 -5.64 -1.69
CA SER A 40 -3.21 -5.52 -2.68
C SER A 40 -2.24 -4.40 -2.31
N THR A 41 -0.96 -4.65 -2.49
CA THR A 41 0.10 -3.68 -2.20
C THR A 41 0.95 -3.42 -3.44
N SER A 42 1.16 -2.13 -3.73
CA SER A 42 2.12 -1.64 -4.71
C SER A 42 3.22 -0.86 -3.99
N GLY A 43 4.48 -1.09 -4.38
CA GLY A 43 5.61 -0.43 -3.74
C GLY A 43 6.85 -0.34 -4.63
N SER A 44 7.66 0.69 -4.41
CA SER A 44 8.88 0.98 -5.17
C SER A 44 10.03 -0.01 -4.91
N TYR A 45 9.92 -0.83 -3.86
CA TYR A 45 10.92 -1.79 -3.42
C TYR A 45 10.78 -3.18 -4.07
N GLU A 46 9.70 -3.43 -4.83
CA GLU A 46 9.43 -4.75 -5.42
C GLU A 46 10.34 -5.06 -6.60
N ARG A 47 10.43 -4.13 -7.55
CA ARG A 47 11.26 -4.24 -8.74
C ARG A 47 11.90 -2.90 -9.05
N TYR A 48 13.20 -2.81 -8.96
CA TYR A 48 13.94 -1.58 -9.23
C TYR A 48 15.38 -1.87 -9.65
N PHE A 49 16.02 -0.86 -10.21
CA PHE A 49 17.48 -0.80 -10.33
C PHE A 49 17.96 0.59 -9.92
N ASP A 50 19.17 0.64 -9.41
CA ASP A 50 19.83 1.88 -9.02
C ASP A 50 20.86 2.26 -10.09
N ARG A 51 20.85 3.52 -10.55
CA ARG A 51 21.81 4.07 -11.50
C ARG A 51 22.14 5.50 -11.12
N ASP A 52 23.44 5.81 -11.00
CA ASP A 52 23.95 7.15 -10.68
C ASP A 52 23.31 7.74 -9.38
N GLY A 53 23.07 6.89 -8.36
CA GLY A 53 22.45 7.28 -7.09
C GLY A 53 20.93 7.51 -7.16
N VAL A 54 20.30 7.24 -8.30
CA VAL A 54 18.85 7.36 -8.50
C VAL A 54 18.23 5.96 -8.62
N ARG A 55 17.12 5.75 -7.89
CA ARG A 55 16.34 4.51 -7.97
C ARG A 55 15.28 4.60 -9.06
N TYR A 56 15.31 3.65 -9.98
CA TYR A 56 14.32 3.48 -11.03
C TYR A 56 13.46 2.25 -10.73
N HIS A 57 12.27 2.45 -10.16
CA HIS A 57 11.31 1.37 -9.92
C HIS A 57 10.34 1.18 -11.08
N HIS A 58 9.64 0.05 -11.10
CA HIS A 58 8.78 -0.39 -12.21
C HIS A 58 7.42 0.32 -12.32
N ILE A 59 7.00 1.08 -11.29
CA ILE A 59 5.73 1.80 -11.32
C ILE A 59 5.95 3.15 -11.99
N LEU A 60 5.55 3.24 -13.26
CA LEU A 60 5.78 4.42 -14.09
C LEU A 60 4.58 5.37 -14.05
N ASP A 61 4.86 6.67 -14.04
CA ASP A 61 3.87 7.69 -14.32
C ASP A 61 3.59 7.71 -15.84
N PRO A 62 2.35 7.44 -16.27
CA PRO A 62 2.01 7.37 -17.69
C PRO A 62 2.15 8.72 -18.42
N LYS A 63 2.24 9.84 -17.69
CA LYS A 63 2.43 11.17 -18.26
C LYS A 63 3.89 11.45 -18.62
N THR A 64 4.82 10.90 -17.86
CA THR A 64 6.25 11.18 -18.01
C THR A 64 7.03 9.99 -18.58
N GLY A 65 6.54 8.76 -18.41
CA GLY A 65 7.25 7.53 -18.72
C GLY A 65 8.40 7.20 -17.77
N TYR A 66 8.56 7.98 -16.69
CA TYR A 66 9.54 7.77 -15.63
C TYR A 66 8.89 7.20 -14.37
N PRO A 67 9.66 6.67 -13.42
CA PRO A 67 9.14 6.23 -12.12
C PRO A 67 8.31 7.31 -11.45
N ALA A 68 7.17 6.94 -10.90
CA ALA A 68 6.27 7.87 -10.21
C ALA A 68 6.95 8.46 -8.97
N GLU A 69 6.87 9.79 -8.82
CA GLU A 69 7.43 10.56 -7.71
C GLU A 69 6.32 11.18 -6.86
N SER A 70 5.51 10.35 -6.22
CA SER A 70 4.39 10.79 -5.40
C SER A 70 4.72 10.99 -3.92
N GLY A 71 6.00 10.79 -3.53
CA GLY A 71 6.44 10.80 -2.14
C GLY A 71 6.12 9.50 -1.38
N LEU A 72 5.48 8.54 -2.04
CA LEU A 72 5.09 7.26 -1.48
C LEU A 72 6.14 6.18 -1.74
N VAL A 73 6.32 5.29 -0.78
CA VAL A 73 7.13 4.07 -0.93
C VAL A 73 6.26 2.82 -1.05
N SER A 74 5.07 2.83 -0.44
CA SER A 74 4.07 1.77 -0.65
C SER A 74 2.64 2.25 -0.43
N VAL A 75 1.70 1.57 -1.09
CA VAL A 75 0.25 1.73 -0.90
C VAL A 75 -0.36 0.34 -0.79
N THR A 76 -1.07 0.08 0.30
CA THR A 76 -1.85 -1.14 0.50
C THR A 76 -3.33 -0.79 0.42
N VAL A 77 -4.05 -1.37 -0.53
CA VAL A 77 -5.50 -1.14 -0.74
C VAL A 77 -6.29 -2.35 -0.26
N VAL A 78 -7.35 -2.08 0.49
CA VAL A 78 -8.37 -3.05 0.92
C VAL A 78 -9.65 -2.77 0.16
N CYS A 79 -10.14 -3.75 -0.57
CA CYS A 79 -11.35 -3.66 -1.40
C CYS A 79 -12.00 -5.03 -1.52
N SER A 80 -13.32 -5.09 -1.64
CA SER A 80 -14.04 -6.37 -1.80
C SER A 80 -13.76 -7.07 -3.14
N ASP A 81 -13.31 -6.33 -4.15
CA ASP A 81 -12.97 -6.81 -5.48
C ASP A 81 -11.45 -6.90 -5.64
N GLY A 82 -10.93 -8.10 -5.94
CA GLY A 82 -9.49 -8.36 -6.05
C GLY A 82 -8.84 -7.67 -7.25
N PHE A 83 -9.53 -7.63 -8.39
CA PHE A 83 -9.06 -6.90 -9.57
C PHE A 83 -8.96 -5.40 -9.28
N MET A 84 -9.99 -4.86 -8.64
CA MET A 84 -10.03 -3.44 -8.29
C MET A 84 -8.99 -3.09 -7.23
N SER A 85 -8.76 -3.95 -6.22
CA SER A 85 -7.72 -3.70 -5.20
C SER A 85 -6.33 -3.61 -5.82
N ASP A 86 -6.02 -4.48 -6.77
CA ASP A 86 -4.74 -4.49 -7.49
C ASP A 86 -4.57 -3.22 -8.35
N ALA A 87 -5.56 -2.89 -9.16
CA ALA A 87 -5.54 -1.69 -10.00
C ALA A 87 -5.44 -0.40 -9.17
N LEU A 88 -6.20 -0.29 -8.08
CA LEU A 88 -6.19 0.88 -7.20
C LEU A 88 -4.87 1.04 -6.46
N SER A 89 -4.21 -0.03 -6.02
CA SER A 89 -2.93 0.09 -5.32
C SER A 89 -1.88 0.77 -6.20
N THR A 90 -1.83 0.41 -7.48
CA THR A 90 -0.92 1.03 -8.45
C THR A 90 -1.35 2.46 -8.81
N ALA A 91 -2.63 2.69 -9.07
CA ALA A 91 -3.14 4.03 -9.38
C ALA A 91 -2.90 5.01 -8.23
N CYS A 92 -3.18 4.61 -6.99
CA CYS A 92 -2.94 5.44 -5.81
C CYS A 92 -1.45 5.73 -5.59
N PHE A 93 -0.58 4.77 -5.87
CA PHE A 93 0.86 4.99 -5.80
C PHE A 93 1.32 6.09 -6.77
N VAL A 94 0.82 6.09 -8.01
CA VAL A 94 1.15 7.10 -9.03
C VAL A 94 0.53 8.46 -8.69
N LEU A 95 -0.74 8.49 -8.27
CA LEU A 95 -1.48 9.73 -8.00
C LEU A 95 -1.02 10.46 -6.73
N GLY A 96 -0.50 9.73 -5.75
CA GLY A 96 -0.21 10.26 -4.42
C GLY A 96 -1.45 10.31 -3.54
N TYR A 97 -1.25 10.61 -2.25
CA TYR A 97 -2.29 10.52 -1.21
C TYR A 97 -3.54 11.35 -1.53
N GLU A 98 -3.39 12.67 -1.72
CA GLU A 98 -4.53 13.58 -1.85
C GLU A 98 -5.44 13.26 -3.06
N LYS A 99 -4.83 12.93 -4.20
CA LYS A 99 -5.57 12.60 -5.42
C LYS A 99 -6.19 11.21 -5.39
N SER A 100 -5.72 10.35 -4.49
CA SER A 100 -6.25 9.00 -4.30
C SER A 100 -7.55 8.98 -3.51
N LEU A 101 -7.79 9.94 -2.62
CA LEU A 101 -8.95 9.93 -1.72
C LEU A 101 -10.29 9.84 -2.47
N PRO A 102 -10.59 10.72 -3.47
CA PRO A 102 -11.84 10.62 -4.21
C PRO A 102 -11.96 9.34 -5.04
N LEU A 103 -10.83 8.79 -5.50
CA LEU A 103 -10.81 7.54 -6.25
C LEU A 103 -11.16 6.35 -5.35
N LEU A 104 -10.58 6.29 -4.15
CA LEU A 104 -10.88 5.25 -3.16
C LEU A 104 -12.35 5.30 -2.73
N GLU A 105 -12.88 6.49 -2.47
CA GLU A 105 -14.28 6.70 -2.11
C GLU A 105 -15.22 6.19 -3.22
N LYS A 106 -14.94 6.55 -4.47
CA LYS A 106 -15.73 6.13 -5.64
C LYS A 106 -15.88 4.61 -5.74
N TYR A 107 -14.84 3.85 -5.39
CA TYR A 107 -14.83 2.38 -5.48
C TYR A 107 -15.07 1.67 -4.15
N GLY A 108 -15.41 2.40 -3.09
CA GLY A 108 -15.65 1.83 -1.76
C GLY A 108 -14.42 1.13 -1.18
N ALA A 109 -13.23 1.60 -1.56
CA ALA A 109 -11.95 1.05 -1.12
C ALA A 109 -11.30 1.91 -0.04
N GLN A 110 -10.43 1.31 0.76
CA GLN A 110 -9.64 1.99 1.78
C GLN A 110 -8.17 1.61 1.64
N ALA A 111 -7.28 2.45 2.17
CA ALA A 111 -5.86 2.24 1.95
C ALA A 111 -4.98 2.66 3.12
N VAL A 112 -3.80 2.03 3.18
CA VAL A 112 -2.65 2.41 3.99
C VAL A 112 -1.60 2.98 3.06
N PHE A 113 -1.18 4.22 3.30
CA PHE A 113 -0.13 4.92 2.56
C PHE A 113 1.12 5.04 3.42
N VAL A 114 2.26 4.63 2.89
CA VAL A 114 3.56 4.77 3.53
C VAL A 114 4.42 5.73 2.71
N PHE A 115 4.89 6.79 3.35
CA PHE A 115 5.71 7.83 2.73
C PHE A 115 7.20 7.55 2.89
N ASN A 116 8.02 8.21 2.08
CA ASN A 116 9.47 8.09 2.10
C ASN A 116 10.10 8.50 3.45
N ASP A 117 9.45 9.37 4.21
CA ASP A 117 9.86 9.83 5.55
C ASP A 117 9.37 8.91 6.69
N ARG A 118 8.85 7.72 6.36
CA ARG A 118 8.25 6.74 7.28
C ARG A 118 6.95 7.20 7.95
N SER A 119 6.35 8.29 7.51
CA SER A 119 4.99 8.61 7.92
C SER A 119 3.98 7.67 7.27
N VAL A 120 2.88 7.40 7.97
CA VAL A 120 1.82 6.47 7.56
C VAL A 120 0.47 7.17 7.68
N ARG A 121 -0.36 7.04 6.66
CA ARG A 121 -1.75 7.47 6.70
C ARG A 121 -2.67 6.30 6.38
N VAL A 122 -3.75 6.18 7.14
CA VAL A 122 -4.77 5.14 6.97
C VAL A 122 -6.11 5.81 6.72
N THR A 123 -6.83 5.38 5.69
CA THR A 123 -8.11 6.01 5.32
C THR A 123 -9.30 5.38 6.03
N GLY A 124 -10.30 6.21 6.34
CA GLY A 124 -11.61 5.78 6.80
C GLY A 124 -11.58 4.85 8.02
N SER A 125 -12.53 3.93 8.06
CA SER A 125 -12.67 2.93 9.14
C SER A 125 -11.55 1.88 9.16
N LEU A 126 -10.70 1.81 8.13
CA LEU A 126 -9.54 0.93 8.13
C LEU A 126 -8.56 1.25 9.27
N ALA A 127 -8.56 2.50 9.75
CA ALA A 127 -7.76 2.91 10.90
C ALA A 127 -8.06 2.10 12.17
N ASP A 128 -9.31 1.67 12.37
CA ASP A 128 -9.72 0.85 13.52
C ASP A 128 -9.18 -0.59 13.46
N SER A 129 -8.81 -1.03 12.26
CA SER A 129 -8.25 -2.36 11.99
C SER A 129 -6.73 -2.36 11.87
N PHE A 130 -6.10 -1.19 11.89
CA PHE A 130 -4.67 -0.99 11.71
C PHE A 130 -3.94 -0.91 13.06
N LYS A 131 -2.84 -1.66 13.17
CA LYS A 131 -1.96 -1.60 14.34
C LYS A 131 -0.51 -1.48 13.87
N LEU A 132 0.13 -0.40 14.29
CA LEU A 132 1.58 -0.22 14.12
C LEU A 132 2.32 -1.14 15.11
N GLU A 133 3.29 -1.93 14.63
CA GLU A 133 4.03 -2.88 15.45
C GLU A 133 5.53 -2.60 15.52
N LYS A 134 6.06 -1.81 14.59
CA LYS A 134 7.49 -1.50 14.51
C LYS A 134 7.74 -0.04 14.82
N ASP A 135 8.76 0.22 15.63
CA ASP A 135 9.27 1.57 15.89
C ASP A 135 9.87 2.22 14.63
N GLY A 136 9.92 3.56 14.62
CA GLY A 136 10.49 4.34 13.52
C GLY A 136 9.47 4.75 12.44
N PHE A 137 8.21 4.31 12.54
CA PHE A 137 7.11 4.79 11.73
C PHE A 137 6.23 5.77 12.53
N LYS A 138 5.65 6.74 11.84
CA LYS A 138 4.79 7.75 12.46
C LYS A 138 3.39 7.70 11.82
N LEU A 139 2.39 7.26 12.58
CA LEU A 139 0.99 7.34 12.18
C LEU A 139 0.50 8.79 12.28
N LEU A 140 -0.06 9.30 11.19
CA LEU A 140 -0.61 10.67 11.07
C LEU A 140 -2.13 10.68 11.12
#